data_6ff8eeec80d4d84eb09fede1bb034c74
#
_entry.id   6ff8eeec80d4d84eb09fede1bb034c74
#
_cell.length_a   1.000
_cell.length_b   1.000
_cell.length_c   1.000
_cell.angle_alpha   90.00
_cell.angle_beta   90.00
_cell.angle_gamma   90.00
#
_symmetry.space_group_name_H-M   'P 1'
#
loop_
_entity.id
_entity.type
_entity.pdbx_description
1 polymer ?
#
loop_
_entity_poly.entity_id
_entity_poly.type
_entity_poly.pdbx_seq_one_letter_code
_entity_poly.pdbx_strand_id
1 'polypeptide(L)'
;TAEGQLQILKDYGVTEEAMGCPVKSSMETVQIGISGMRHQPVFMDKNASEADGIILFNRIKPHTSFRGPYESGLMKMMAIGLGKQKGAESIHHQSPAIMHELVEEYGRTILENAPVLGGIAIIENAYDDTYLIKGLSPEEIISEEPKLKEISYKTIAHLLFDKCDVLVVDKIGKNISGDGMDPNVSGRFVQPKYCSGGIQAEKCVILDLTDETHGNAQGIGLAEVTTRRLFNKMKLEMTYPTGVTNTFLHLMKIPMIME
;
A
#
# COMPACT_ATOMS: atom_id res chain seq x y z
N THR A 1 -14.62 2.36 1.08
CA THR A 1 -16.01 1.90 1.33
C THR A 1 -16.19 0.49 0.82
N ALA A 2 -17.24 -0.21 1.26
CA ALA A 2 -17.59 -1.57 0.80
C ALA A 2 -17.92 -1.55 -0.70
N GLU A 3 -18.67 -0.57 -1.16
CA GLU A 3 -19.05 -0.39 -2.56
C GLU A 3 -17.83 -0.17 -3.45
N GLY A 4 -16.88 0.65 -3.01
CA GLY A 4 -15.66 0.92 -3.75
C GLY A 4 -14.77 -0.32 -3.89
N GLN A 5 -14.65 -1.13 -2.84
CA GLN A 5 -13.92 -2.41 -2.90
C GLN A 5 -14.62 -3.40 -3.85
N LEU A 6 -15.94 -3.50 -3.78
CA LEU A 6 -16.72 -4.37 -4.67
C LEU A 6 -16.58 -3.93 -6.14
N GLN A 7 -16.57 -2.62 -6.40
CA GLN A 7 -16.39 -2.11 -7.76
C GLN A 7 -15.00 -2.48 -8.33
N ILE A 8 -13.94 -2.32 -7.54
CA ILE A 8 -12.58 -2.73 -7.95
C ILE A 8 -12.51 -4.22 -8.29
N LEU A 9 -13.15 -5.07 -7.48
CA LEU A 9 -13.20 -6.51 -7.77
C LEU A 9 -13.91 -6.79 -9.10
N LYS A 10 -15.05 -6.12 -9.35
CA LYS A 10 -15.77 -6.23 -10.63
C LYS A 10 -14.93 -5.76 -11.82
N ASP A 11 -14.20 -4.66 -11.68
CA ASP A 11 -13.34 -4.12 -12.73
C ASP A 11 -12.20 -5.09 -13.08
N TYR A 12 -11.75 -5.90 -12.12
CA TYR A 12 -10.78 -6.99 -12.32
C TYR A 12 -11.42 -8.31 -12.79
N GLY A 13 -12.72 -8.34 -13.01
CA GLY A 13 -13.44 -9.56 -13.39
C GLY A 13 -13.65 -10.56 -12.25
N VAL A 14 -13.39 -10.17 -11.00
CA VAL A 14 -13.65 -10.97 -9.81
C VAL A 14 -15.12 -10.80 -9.43
N THR A 15 -15.98 -11.62 -10.05
CA THR A 15 -17.43 -11.62 -9.83
C THR A 15 -17.87 -12.99 -9.30
N GLU A 16 -19.04 -13.06 -8.69
CA GLU A 16 -19.60 -14.35 -8.20
C GLU A 16 -19.73 -15.38 -9.33
N GLU A 17 -20.12 -14.93 -10.53
CA GLU A 17 -20.24 -15.79 -11.70
C GLU A 17 -18.87 -16.34 -12.14
N ALA A 18 -17.86 -15.46 -12.24
CA ALA A 18 -16.51 -15.86 -12.67
C ALA A 18 -15.81 -16.74 -11.64
N MET A 19 -16.02 -16.48 -10.35
CA MET A 19 -15.36 -17.19 -9.26
C MET A 19 -16.10 -18.44 -8.80
N GLY A 20 -17.37 -18.57 -9.12
CA GLY A 20 -18.22 -19.68 -8.67
C GLY A 20 -18.51 -19.69 -7.16
N CYS A 21 -18.30 -18.56 -6.49
CA CYS A 21 -18.54 -18.39 -5.06
C CYS A 21 -18.99 -16.97 -4.73
N PRO A 22 -19.64 -16.73 -3.55
CA PRO A 22 -20.06 -15.39 -3.16
C PRO A 22 -18.89 -14.40 -3.02
N VAL A 23 -19.07 -13.18 -3.51
CA VAL A 23 -18.14 -12.05 -3.35
C VAL A 23 -18.71 -11.09 -2.31
N LYS A 24 -18.18 -11.14 -1.09
CA LYS A 24 -18.66 -10.33 0.04
C LYS A 24 -17.75 -9.13 0.29
N SER A 25 -18.32 -7.94 0.30
CA SER A 25 -17.63 -6.70 0.68
C SER A 25 -18.41 -6.01 1.80
N SER A 26 -17.74 -5.78 2.93
CA SER A 26 -18.33 -5.16 4.12
C SER A 26 -17.28 -4.33 4.85
N MET A 27 -17.74 -3.32 5.60
CA MET A 27 -16.90 -2.57 6.54
C MET A 27 -17.12 -2.99 7.99
N GLU A 28 -17.98 -3.98 8.23
CA GLU A 28 -18.24 -4.50 9.57
C GLU A 28 -17.01 -5.23 10.11
N THR A 29 -16.68 -4.97 11.36
CA THR A 29 -15.54 -5.59 12.05
C THR A 29 -15.94 -6.07 13.43
N VAL A 30 -15.27 -7.13 13.88
CA VAL A 30 -15.33 -7.65 15.24
C VAL A 30 -13.96 -7.51 15.90
N GLN A 31 -13.92 -7.30 17.20
CA GLN A 31 -12.68 -7.39 17.97
C GLN A 31 -12.36 -8.86 18.21
N ILE A 32 -11.16 -9.30 17.82
CA ILE A 32 -10.72 -10.69 17.92
C ILE A 32 -9.64 -10.90 18.99
N GLY A 33 -9.06 -9.83 19.50
CA GLY A 33 -8.00 -9.92 20.50
C GLY A 33 -7.50 -8.56 20.95
N ILE A 34 -6.45 -8.61 21.75
CA ILE A 34 -5.69 -7.45 22.21
C ILE A 34 -4.23 -7.71 21.83
N SER A 35 -3.59 -6.72 21.21
CA SER A 35 -2.19 -6.84 20.81
C SER A 35 -1.24 -6.99 22.00
N GLY A 36 -0.16 -7.78 21.81
CA GLY A 36 0.69 -8.22 22.91
C GLY A 36 1.48 -7.11 23.59
N MET A 37 2.16 -6.23 22.84
CA MET A 37 3.05 -5.22 23.40
C MET A 37 2.32 -3.93 23.81
N ARG A 38 1.40 -3.47 22.95
CA ARG A 38 0.74 -2.16 23.14
C ARG A 38 -0.65 -2.25 23.72
N HIS A 39 -1.14 -3.46 23.97
CA HIS A 39 -2.46 -3.73 24.56
C HIS A 39 -3.61 -2.99 23.82
N GLN A 40 -3.51 -2.91 22.49
CA GLN A 40 -4.53 -2.28 21.66
C GLN A 40 -5.54 -3.32 21.15
N PRO A 41 -6.83 -2.97 21.01
CA PRO A 41 -7.81 -3.88 20.45
C PRO A 41 -7.49 -4.13 18.98
N VAL A 42 -7.49 -5.41 18.59
CA VAL A 42 -7.29 -5.84 17.21
C VAL A 42 -8.64 -6.21 16.60
N PHE A 43 -8.94 -5.58 15.47
CA PHE A 43 -10.20 -5.75 14.75
C PHE A 43 -9.99 -6.55 13.46
N MET A 44 -11.02 -7.28 13.06
CA MET A 44 -11.02 -8.06 11.85
C MET A 44 -12.38 -8.02 11.16
N ASP A 45 -12.39 -8.17 9.83
CA ASP A 45 -13.59 -8.32 9.01
C ASP A 45 -14.50 -9.39 9.59
N LYS A 46 -15.78 -9.05 9.77
CA LYS A 46 -16.77 -9.95 10.37
C LYS A 46 -17.00 -11.20 9.52
N ASN A 47 -17.14 -11.05 8.19
CA ASN A 47 -17.33 -12.22 7.31
C ASN A 47 -16.16 -13.19 7.38
N ALA A 48 -14.93 -12.66 7.45
CA ALA A 48 -13.73 -13.48 7.56
C ALA A 48 -13.65 -14.16 8.92
N SER A 49 -14.05 -13.49 10.02
CA SER A 49 -14.04 -14.08 11.38
C SER A 49 -15.05 -15.20 11.55
N GLU A 50 -16.12 -15.21 10.77
CA GLU A 50 -17.19 -16.21 10.78
C GLU A 50 -16.95 -17.34 9.77
N ALA A 51 -15.85 -17.31 9.02
CA ALA A 51 -15.50 -18.34 8.06
C ALA A 51 -14.85 -19.57 8.75
N ASP A 52 -15.01 -20.74 8.17
CA ASP A 52 -14.36 -21.97 8.64
C ASP A 52 -12.84 -21.96 8.45
N GLY A 53 -12.35 -21.13 7.52
CA GLY A 53 -10.92 -20.95 7.26
C GLY A 53 -10.65 -19.76 6.35
N ILE A 54 -9.47 -19.17 6.51
CA ILE A 54 -9.04 -17.99 5.77
C ILE A 54 -7.77 -18.31 5.02
N ILE A 55 -7.77 -18.08 3.70
CA ILE A 55 -6.56 -18.04 2.88
C ILE A 55 -6.29 -16.59 2.51
N LEU A 56 -5.15 -16.09 2.94
CA LEU A 56 -4.70 -14.74 2.60
C LEU A 56 -4.13 -14.73 1.18
N PHE A 57 -4.35 -13.63 0.46
CA PHE A 57 -3.83 -13.47 -0.88
C PHE A 57 -3.35 -12.04 -1.07
N ASN A 58 -2.03 -11.85 -1.23
CA ASN A 58 -1.48 -10.50 -1.39
C ASN A 58 -0.11 -10.50 -2.06
N ARG A 59 0.22 -9.34 -2.63
CA ARG A 59 1.57 -9.05 -3.14
C ARG A 59 2.51 -8.70 -1.99
N ILE A 60 3.74 -9.22 -2.07
CA ILE A 60 4.85 -8.81 -1.20
C ILE A 60 5.67 -7.77 -1.95
N LYS A 61 5.77 -6.56 -1.39
CA LYS A 61 6.54 -5.47 -1.98
C LYS A 61 7.02 -4.45 -0.94
N PRO A 62 8.06 -3.65 -1.26
CA PRO A 62 8.48 -2.55 -0.42
C PRO A 62 7.34 -1.55 -0.16
N HIS A 63 7.27 -1.02 1.04
CA HIS A 63 6.31 0.02 1.36
C HIS A 63 6.83 1.41 0.93
N THR A 64 5.92 2.34 0.67
CA THR A 64 6.26 3.70 0.24
C THR A 64 6.61 4.64 1.40
N SER A 65 6.28 4.28 2.66
CA SER A 65 6.33 5.23 3.77
C SER A 65 7.03 4.72 5.04
N PHE A 66 7.34 3.44 5.13
CA PHE A 66 8.10 2.89 6.26
C PHE A 66 8.93 1.68 5.85
N ARG A 67 9.89 1.30 6.71
CA ARG A 67 10.77 0.13 6.57
C ARG A 67 10.63 -0.79 7.77
N GLY A 68 10.78 -2.09 7.54
CA GLY A 68 10.79 -3.12 8.58
C GLY A 68 10.77 -4.52 8.03
N PRO A 69 10.73 -5.54 8.88
CA PRO A 69 10.61 -6.94 8.43
C PRO A 69 9.34 -7.17 7.61
N TYR A 70 8.21 -6.57 8.03
CA TYR A 70 6.92 -6.66 7.36
C TYR A 70 6.52 -5.28 6.86
N GLU A 71 6.40 -5.13 5.54
CA GLU A 71 6.05 -3.87 4.90
C GLU A 71 4.70 -3.98 4.18
N SER A 72 4.67 -4.41 2.89
CA SER A 72 3.44 -4.75 2.19
C SER A 72 3.45 -6.24 1.89
N GLY A 73 2.50 -6.97 2.45
CA GLY A 73 2.44 -8.42 2.34
C GLY A 73 1.25 -9.01 3.11
N LEU A 74 1.35 -10.28 3.46
CA LEU A 74 0.29 -11.02 4.14
C LEU A 74 0.06 -10.49 5.56
N MET A 75 1.13 -10.14 6.30
CA MET A 75 1.01 -9.53 7.62
C MET A 75 0.24 -8.21 7.57
N LYS A 76 0.56 -7.34 6.59
CA LYS A 76 -0.19 -6.09 6.40
C LYS A 76 -1.63 -6.35 5.91
N MET A 77 -1.84 -7.36 5.09
CA MET A 77 -3.18 -7.76 4.66
C MET A 77 -4.04 -8.14 5.88
N MET A 78 -3.51 -8.84 6.85
CA MET A 78 -4.20 -9.12 8.10
C MET A 78 -4.46 -7.84 8.89
N ALA A 79 -3.41 -7.10 9.22
CA ALA A 79 -3.48 -5.95 10.13
C ALA A 79 -4.36 -4.80 9.60
N ILE A 80 -4.28 -4.49 8.31
CA ILE A 80 -4.97 -3.36 7.66
C ILE A 80 -6.08 -3.83 6.73
N GLY A 81 -5.84 -4.82 5.88
CA GLY A 81 -6.84 -5.33 4.93
C GLY A 81 -8.04 -5.93 5.64
N LEU A 82 -7.82 -6.97 6.45
CA LEU A 82 -8.87 -7.56 7.28
C LEU A 82 -9.30 -6.63 8.43
N GLY A 83 -8.40 -5.81 8.98
CA GLY A 83 -8.71 -4.81 9.99
C GLY A 83 -9.67 -3.71 9.54
N LYS A 84 -9.89 -3.57 8.21
CA LYS A 84 -10.74 -2.54 7.60
C LYS A 84 -10.37 -1.14 8.07
N GLN A 85 -11.34 -0.23 8.14
CA GLN A 85 -11.11 1.14 8.59
C GLN A 85 -10.60 1.19 10.04
N LYS A 86 -11.17 0.41 10.95
CA LYS A 86 -10.76 0.41 12.36
C LYS A 86 -9.32 -0.03 12.56
N GLY A 87 -8.90 -1.12 11.90
CA GLY A 87 -7.51 -1.58 11.94
C GLY A 87 -6.56 -0.57 11.29
N ALA A 88 -6.94 -0.01 10.14
CA ALA A 88 -6.14 1.02 9.48
C ALA A 88 -5.97 2.27 10.34
N GLU A 89 -7.04 2.79 10.96
CA GLU A 89 -7.00 3.95 11.85
C GLU A 89 -6.11 3.70 13.07
N SER A 90 -6.23 2.53 13.72
CA SER A 90 -5.40 2.16 14.87
C SER A 90 -3.91 2.19 14.56
N ILE A 91 -3.52 1.80 13.34
CA ILE A 91 -2.13 1.80 12.88
C ILE A 91 -1.70 3.19 12.40
N HIS A 92 -2.50 3.84 11.56
CA HIS A 92 -2.13 5.12 10.95
C HIS A 92 -2.12 6.32 11.90
N HIS A 93 -2.81 6.24 13.04
CA HIS A 93 -2.72 7.25 14.11
C HIS A 93 -1.39 7.20 14.86
N GLN A 94 -0.58 6.16 14.66
CA GLN A 94 0.72 6.01 15.29
C GLN A 94 1.84 6.59 14.42
N SER A 95 3.03 6.72 15.02
CA SER A 95 4.21 7.20 14.30
C SER A 95 4.62 6.23 13.18
N PRO A 96 4.99 6.71 11.98
CA PRO A 96 5.57 5.89 10.92
C PRO A 96 6.81 5.08 11.38
N ALA A 97 7.52 5.56 12.39
CA ALA A 97 8.68 4.88 12.96
C ALA A 97 8.38 3.48 13.50
N ILE A 98 7.15 3.26 14.00
CA ILE A 98 6.73 2.00 14.64
C ILE A 98 5.69 1.23 13.80
N MET A 99 5.41 1.69 12.60
CA MET A 99 4.35 1.10 11.77
C MET A 99 4.62 -0.38 11.44
N HIS A 100 5.87 -0.72 11.18
CA HIS A 100 6.26 -2.10 10.91
C HIS A 100 6.05 -3.02 12.13
N GLU A 101 6.28 -2.51 13.36
CA GLU A 101 6.04 -3.24 14.60
C GLU A 101 4.54 -3.47 14.82
N LEU A 102 3.71 -2.46 14.52
CA LEU A 102 2.25 -2.58 14.62
C LEU A 102 1.69 -3.57 13.61
N VAL A 103 2.20 -3.57 12.38
CA VAL A 103 1.81 -4.56 11.37
C VAL A 103 2.14 -5.97 11.85
N GLU A 104 3.32 -6.18 12.42
CA GLU A 104 3.71 -7.46 12.99
C GLU A 104 2.83 -7.86 14.17
N GLU A 105 2.66 -6.97 15.13
CA GLU A 105 1.91 -7.21 16.36
C GLU A 105 0.45 -7.58 16.08
N TYR A 106 -0.21 -6.81 15.18
CA TYR A 106 -1.59 -7.07 14.81
C TYR A 106 -1.73 -8.32 13.94
N GLY A 107 -0.81 -8.54 13.00
CA GLY A 107 -0.79 -9.75 12.19
C GLY A 107 -0.63 -11.02 13.04
N ARG A 108 0.25 -11.01 14.03
CA ARG A 108 0.41 -12.13 14.99
C ARG A 108 -0.86 -12.37 15.80
N THR A 109 -1.48 -11.30 16.31
CA THR A 109 -2.75 -11.42 17.05
C THR A 109 -3.84 -12.05 16.19
N ILE A 110 -3.91 -11.72 14.88
CA ILE A 110 -4.86 -12.34 13.96
C ILE A 110 -4.53 -13.82 13.72
N LEU A 111 -3.26 -14.16 13.49
CA LEU A 111 -2.82 -15.55 13.34
C LEU A 111 -3.17 -16.43 14.56
N GLU A 112 -3.10 -15.86 15.77
CA GLU A 112 -3.39 -16.56 17.02
C GLU A 112 -4.89 -16.74 17.30
N ASN A 113 -5.74 -15.82 16.80
CA ASN A 113 -7.15 -15.75 17.20
C ASN A 113 -8.16 -15.95 16.06
N ALA A 114 -7.70 -16.12 14.82
CA ALA A 114 -8.54 -16.34 13.66
C ALA A 114 -8.16 -17.65 12.92
N PRO A 115 -9.09 -18.29 12.21
CA PRO A 115 -8.84 -19.56 11.53
C PRO A 115 -8.04 -19.36 10.22
N VAL A 116 -6.86 -18.74 10.30
CA VAL A 116 -5.97 -18.55 9.14
C VAL A 116 -5.32 -19.89 8.80
N LEU A 117 -5.65 -20.43 7.62
CA LEU A 117 -5.10 -21.69 7.11
C LEU A 117 -3.75 -21.48 6.39
N GLY A 118 -3.47 -20.27 5.94
CA GLY A 118 -2.24 -19.92 5.26
C GLY A 118 -2.41 -18.72 4.34
N GLY A 119 -1.41 -18.48 3.50
CA GLY A 119 -1.41 -17.36 2.56
C GLY A 119 -0.71 -17.68 1.24
N ILE A 120 -1.12 -16.98 0.20
CA ILE A 120 -0.48 -16.99 -1.12
C ILE A 120 0.23 -15.64 -1.28
N ALA A 121 1.55 -15.68 -1.23
CA ALA A 121 2.44 -14.55 -1.43
C ALA A 121 2.80 -14.44 -2.91
N ILE A 122 2.67 -13.23 -3.49
CA ILE A 122 3.01 -12.94 -4.87
C ILE A 122 4.09 -11.87 -4.89
N ILE A 123 5.09 -12.07 -5.74
CA ILE A 123 6.10 -11.04 -6.06
C ILE A 123 5.98 -10.74 -7.55
N GLU A 124 5.96 -9.47 -7.90
CA GLU A 124 6.00 -8.97 -9.26
C GLU A 124 7.40 -8.44 -9.61
N ASN A 125 7.73 -8.47 -10.90
CA ASN A 125 8.97 -7.91 -11.42
C ASN A 125 8.80 -6.44 -11.87
N ALA A 126 9.84 -5.87 -12.47
CA ALA A 126 9.86 -4.49 -12.97
C ALA A 126 8.87 -4.19 -14.13
N TYR A 127 8.24 -5.20 -14.68
CA TYR A 127 7.27 -5.12 -15.78
C TYR A 127 5.84 -5.42 -15.31
N ASP A 128 5.62 -5.48 -14.00
CA ASP A 128 4.36 -5.90 -13.36
C ASP A 128 3.96 -7.35 -13.68
N ASP A 129 4.89 -8.16 -14.22
CA ASP A 129 4.67 -9.59 -14.41
C ASP A 129 4.89 -10.35 -13.11
N THR A 130 4.15 -11.45 -12.94
CA THR A 130 4.31 -12.34 -11.80
C THR A 130 5.69 -13.02 -11.84
N TYR A 131 6.55 -12.68 -10.88
CA TYR A 131 7.89 -13.27 -10.72
C TYR A 131 7.87 -14.55 -9.88
N LEU A 132 7.10 -14.54 -8.78
CA LEU A 132 7.02 -15.65 -7.83
C LEU A 132 5.61 -15.73 -7.23
N ILE A 133 5.10 -16.97 -7.13
CA ILE A 133 3.94 -17.30 -6.29
C ILE A 133 4.38 -18.34 -5.28
N LYS A 134 4.13 -18.10 -4.00
CA LYS A 134 4.48 -19.05 -2.92
C LYS A 134 3.33 -19.20 -1.94
N GLY A 135 2.90 -20.46 -1.72
CA GLY A 135 2.02 -20.82 -0.61
C GLY A 135 2.81 -20.88 0.70
N LEU A 136 2.22 -20.38 1.77
CA LEU A 136 2.82 -20.32 3.10
C LEU A 136 1.82 -20.82 4.15
N SER A 137 2.26 -21.68 5.06
CA SER A 137 1.50 -21.96 6.29
C SER A 137 1.46 -20.73 7.21
N PRO A 138 0.60 -20.71 8.23
CA PRO A 138 0.57 -19.60 9.20
C PRO A 138 1.95 -19.31 9.83
N GLU A 139 2.69 -20.36 10.19
CA GLU A 139 4.03 -20.24 10.77
C GLU A 139 5.06 -19.74 9.74
N GLU A 140 4.94 -20.17 8.49
CA GLU A 140 5.81 -19.76 7.41
C GLU A 140 5.57 -18.30 7.01
N ILE A 141 4.36 -17.74 7.17
CA ILE A 141 4.12 -16.31 6.94
C ILE A 141 5.08 -15.48 7.78
N ILE A 142 5.25 -15.82 9.06
CA ILE A 142 6.13 -15.08 9.97
C ILE A 142 7.60 -15.20 9.56
N SER A 143 8.05 -16.38 9.19
CA SER A 143 9.48 -16.64 8.94
C SER A 143 9.92 -16.33 7.50
N GLU A 144 9.02 -16.43 6.53
CA GLU A 144 9.34 -16.35 5.10
C GLU A 144 9.00 -14.98 4.48
N GLU A 145 7.96 -14.28 4.97
CA GLU A 145 7.59 -12.98 4.38
C GLU A 145 8.75 -11.98 4.39
N PRO A 146 9.58 -11.84 5.45
CA PRO A 146 10.75 -10.97 5.41
C PRO A 146 11.75 -11.35 4.32
N LYS A 147 11.96 -12.65 4.05
CA LYS A 147 12.85 -13.12 2.98
C LYS A 147 12.28 -12.85 1.60
N LEU A 148 10.97 -13.03 1.43
CA LEU A 148 10.26 -12.71 0.19
C LEU A 148 10.29 -11.20 -0.09
N LYS A 149 10.20 -10.38 0.94
CA LYS A 149 10.37 -8.94 0.81
C LYS A 149 11.75 -8.56 0.26
N GLU A 150 12.83 -9.20 0.75
CA GLU A 150 14.18 -8.97 0.20
C GLU A 150 14.29 -9.37 -1.29
N ILE A 151 13.56 -10.40 -1.71
CA ILE A 151 13.46 -10.76 -3.13
C ILE A 151 12.74 -9.65 -3.89
N SER A 152 11.60 -9.17 -3.37
CA SER A 152 10.83 -8.12 -4.03
C SER A 152 11.61 -6.81 -4.21
N TYR A 153 12.48 -6.43 -3.26
CA TYR A 153 13.40 -5.30 -3.42
C TYR A 153 14.34 -5.44 -4.61
N LYS A 154 14.73 -6.66 -4.97
CA LYS A 154 15.64 -6.93 -6.09
C LYS A 154 14.92 -7.02 -7.43
N THR A 155 13.62 -7.27 -7.41
CA THR A 155 12.82 -7.51 -8.63
C THR A 155 11.99 -6.32 -9.09
N ILE A 156 11.69 -5.36 -8.20
CA ILE A 156 10.99 -4.14 -8.59
C ILE A 156 11.79 -3.31 -9.59
N ALA A 157 11.12 -2.37 -10.26
CA ALA A 157 11.75 -1.45 -11.19
C ALA A 157 12.84 -0.59 -10.50
N HIS A 158 13.96 -0.41 -11.19
CA HIS A 158 15.06 0.45 -10.76
C HIS A 158 15.51 1.35 -11.90
N LEU A 159 15.89 2.58 -11.59
CA LEU A 159 16.63 3.42 -12.52
C LEU A 159 18.11 3.00 -12.48
N LEU A 160 18.74 2.91 -13.64
CA LEU A 160 20.10 2.37 -13.80
C LEU A 160 21.21 3.40 -13.51
N PHE A 161 20.91 4.40 -12.68
CA PHE A 161 21.85 5.42 -12.20
C PHE A 161 21.46 5.82 -10.77
N ASP A 162 22.46 6.20 -9.98
CA ASP A 162 22.27 6.43 -8.54
C ASP A 162 21.79 7.84 -8.22
N LYS A 163 22.12 8.83 -9.08
CA LYS A 163 21.81 10.23 -8.82
C LYS A 163 21.64 11.04 -10.10
N CYS A 164 20.90 12.14 -10.00
CA CYS A 164 20.78 13.16 -11.04
C CYS A 164 20.46 14.53 -10.41
N ASP A 165 20.73 15.61 -11.16
CA ASP A 165 20.37 16.96 -10.72
C ASP A 165 18.85 17.17 -10.80
N VAL A 166 18.24 16.70 -11.90
CA VAL A 166 16.80 16.85 -12.12
C VAL A 166 16.19 15.53 -12.62
N LEU A 167 15.21 15.02 -11.88
CA LEU A 167 14.35 13.93 -12.31
C LEU A 167 13.07 14.51 -12.94
N VAL A 168 12.87 14.23 -14.21
CA VAL A 168 11.62 14.60 -14.90
C VAL A 168 10.74 13.36 -15.03
N VAL A 169 9.58 13.41 -14.40
CA VAL A 169 8.57 12.33 -14.40
C VAL A 169 7.45 12.73 -15.36
N ASP A 170 7.23 11.94 -16.39
CA ASP A 170 6.20 12.23 -17.40
C ASP A 170 4.81 12.25 -16.79
N LYS A 171 4.44 11.19 -16.08
CA LYS A 171 3.11 11.06 -15.44
C LYS A 171 3.20 10.44 -14.06
N ILE A 172 2.33 10.90 -13.17
CA ILE A 172 2.03 10.25 -11.90
C ILE A 172 0.57 9.83 -11.85
N GLY A 173 0.23 8.87 -10.99
CA GLY A 173 -1.15 8.43 -10.79
C GLY A 173 -1.29 7.36 -9.73
N LYS A 174 -2.48 7.26 -9.13
CA LYS A 174 -2.80 6.22 -8.13
C LYS A 174 -2.73 4.81 -8.71
N ASN A 175 -2.90 4.66 -10.01
CA ASN A 175 -2.72 3.41 -10.74
C ASN A 175 -1.24 2.99 -10.85
N ILE A 176 -0.30 3.94 -10.74
CA ILE A 176 1.15 3.66 -10.74
C ILE A 176 1.62 3.31 -9.32
N SER A 177 1.34 4.19 -8.35
CA SER A 177 1.74 4.01 -6.95
C SER A 177 0.78 4.71 -6.00
N GLY A 178 0.71 4.24 -4.76
CA GLY A 178 -0.07 4.87 -3.71
C GLY A 178 0.25 6.34 -3.50
N ASP A 179 1.50 6.75 -3.71
CA ASP A 179 1.98 8.13 -3.61
C ASP A 179 2.17 8.78 -5.00
N GLY A 180 1.46 8.28 -6.02
CA GLY A 180 1.45 8.81 -7.38
C GLY A 180 2.62 8.35 -8.24
N MET A 181 3.83 8.30 -7.66
CA MET A 181 5.03 7.67 -8.20
C MET A 181 5.68 6.82 -7.12
N ASP A 182 6.31 5.69 -7.47
CA ASP A 182 6.92 4.84 -6.46
C ASP A 182 8.20 5.48 -5.90
N PRO A 183 8.25 5.79 -4.59
CA PRO A 183 9.45 6.37 -3.98
C PRO A 183 10.62 5.39 -3.93
N ASN A 184 10.37 4.07 -4.00
CA ASN A 184 11.44 3.07 -4.10
C ASN A 184 12.20 3.14 -5.43
N VAL A 185 11.59 3.75 -6.46
CA VAL A 185 12.21 4.02 -7.77
C VAL A 185 12.73 5.45 -7.83
N SER A 186 11.86 6.42 -7.51
CA SER A 186 12.14 7.86 -7.67
C SER A 186 13.00 8.47 -6.56
N GLY A 187 13.15 7.78 -5.43
CA GLY A 187 13.84 8.32 -4.25
C GLY A 187 13.06 9.41 -3.50
N ARG A 188 11.84 9.76 -3.96
CA ARG A 188 11.04 10.85 -3.40
C ARG A 188 10.11 10.35 -2.32
N PHE A 189 10.66 10.11 -1.12
CA PHE A 189 9.90 9.62 0.03
C PHE A 189 9.19 10.74 0.78
N VAL A 190 7.97 10.43 1.22
CA VAL A 190 7.18 11.31 2.10
C VAL A 190 7.90 11.53 3.43
N GLN A 191 8.53 10.47 3.95
CA GLN A 191 9.22 10.45 5.23
C GLN A 191 10.68 9.97 5.05
N PRO A 192 11.56 10.79 4.49
CA PRO A 192 12.96 10.38 4.23
C PRO A 192 13.75 10.05 5.50
N LYS A 193 13.23 10.44 6.67
CA LYS A 193 13.80 10.04 7.96
C LYS A 193 13.61 8.55 8.26
N TYR A 194 12.53 7.93 7.76
CA TYR A 194 12.17 6.55 8.06
C TYR A 194 12.28 5.62 6.86
N CYS A 195 12.49 6.18 5.68
CA CYS A 195 12.55 5.44 4.42
C CYS A 195 13.70 5.94 3.55
N SER A 196 14.36 5.03 2.89
CA SER A 196 15.40 5.34 1.90
C SER A 196 15.36 4.33 0.76
N GLY A 197 15.92 4.68 -0.37
CA GLY A 197 15.96 3.87 -1.59
C GLY A 197 15.74 4.73 -2.83
N GLY A 198 15.66 4.08 -4.00
CA GLY A 198 15.55 4.80 -5.27
C GLY A 198 16.78 5.66 -5.57
N ILE A 199 16.63 6.58 -6.50
CA ILE A 199 17.71 7.49 -6.90
C ILE A 199 17.76 8.73 -6.00
N GLN A 200 18.92 9.39 -5.98
CA GLN A 200 19.10 10.72 -5.37
C GLN A 200 18.90 11.79 -6.45
N ALA A 201 17.71 12.41 -6.48
CA ALA A 201 17.42 13.53 -7.36
C ALA A 201 17.37 14.83 -6.54
N GLU A 202 18.16 15.85 -6.93
CA GLU A 202 18.13 17.15 -6.24
C GLU A 202 16.79 17.86 -6.45
N LYS A 203 16.27 17.79 -7.67
CA LYS A 203 14.96 18.35 -8.05
C LYS A 203 14.11 17.30 -8.74
N CYS A 204 12.81 17.44 -8.60
CA CYS A 204 11.84 16.62 -9.32
C CYS A 204 10.82 17.51 -10.02
N VAL A 205 10.54 17.16 -11.27
CA VAL A 205 9.52 17.80 -12.11
C VAL A 205 8.49 16.76 -12.50
N ILE A 206 7.22 17.05 -12.31
CA ILE A 206 6.12 16.17 -12.75
C ILE A 206 5.35 16.89 -13.85
N LEU A 207 5.23 16.22 -15.02
CA LEU A 207 4.66 16.87 -16.21
C LEU A 207 3.15 16.68 -16.33
N ASP A 208 2.59 15.52 -15.92
CA ASP A 208 1.18 15.24 -16.12
C ASP A 208 0.62 14.21 -15.12
N LEU A 209 -0.69 14.01 -15.16
CA LEU A 209 -1.41 12.92 -14.51
C LEU A 209 -1.81 11.87 -15.54
N THR A 210 -1.83 10.60 -15.10
CA THR A 210 -2.51 9.54 -15.85
C THR A 210 -4.01 9.82 -15.90
N ASP A 211 -4.70 9.36 -16.93
CA ASP A 211 -6.15 9.51 -17.03
C ASP A 211 -6.87 8.58 -16.04
N GLU A 212 -6.29 7.42 -15.77
CA GLU A 212 -6.75 6.38 -14.84
C GLU A 212 -6.76 6.84 -13.38
N THR A 213 -6.01 7.89 -13.04
CA THR A 213 -6.06 8.46 -11.68
C THR A 213 -7.30 9.34 -11.44
N HIS A 214 -8.10 9.63 -12.49
CA HIS A 214 -9.34 10.41 -12.45
C HIS A 214 -9.19 11.80 -11.80
N GLY A 215 -7.98 12.40 -11.93
CA GLY A 215 -7.64 13.70 -11.34
C GLY A 215 -7.13 13.65 -9.91
N ASN A 216 -6.94 12.45 -9.32
CA ASN A 216 -6.27 12.33 -8.03
C ASN A 216 -4.76 12.57 -8.21
N ALA A 217 -4.28 13.70 -7.71
CA ALA A 217 -2.89 14.14 -7.82
C ALA A 217 -2.08 13.90 -6.53
N GLN A 218 -2.45 12.90 -5.72
CA GLN A 218 -1.64 12.55 -4.56
C GLN A 218 -0.21 12.24 -4.97
N GLY A 219 0.76 12.81 -4.24
CA GLY A 219 2.17 12.71 -4.55
C GLY A 219 2.73 13.90 -5.34
N ILE A 220 1.89 14.78 -5.89
CA ILE A 220 2.33 16.00 -6.57
C ILE A 220 3.27 16.84 -5.68
N GLY A 221 3.03 16.86 -4.37
CA GLY A 221 3.82 17.61 -3.39
C GLY A 221 5.24 17.08 -3.17
N LEU A 222 5.58 15.91 -3.72
CA LEU A 222 6.95 15.37 -3.71
C LEU A 222 7.86 16.00 -4.78
N ALA A 223 7.29 16.78 -5.71
CA ALA A 223 8.03 17.53 -6.71
C ALA A 223 8.25 18.99 -6.28
N GLU A 224 9.27 19.61 -6.87
CA GLU A 224 9.53 21.06 -6.78
C GLU A 224 8.75 21.83 -7.85
N VAL A 225 8.54 21.21 -9.01
CA VAL A 225 7.93 21.86 -10.19
C VAL A 225 6.90 20.94 -10.83
N THR A 226 5.85 21.55 -11.36
CA THR A 226 4.84 20.89 -12.20
C THR A 226 4.40 21.78 -13.34
N THR A 227 3.53 21.29 -14.20
CA THR A 227 3.01 22.03 -15.36
C THR A 227 1.60 22.57 -15.11
N ARG A 228 1.23 23.60 -15.86
CA ARG A 228 -0.15 24.09 -15.92
C ARG A 228 -1.12 22.99 -16.38
N ARG A 229 -0.68 22.11 -17.30
CA ARG A 229 -1.46 20.98 -17.80
C ARG A 229 -1.87 20.05 -16.66
N LEU A 230 -0.92 19.61 -15.82
CA LEU A 230 -1.20 18.76 -14.67
C LEU A 230 -2.16 19.45 -13.71
N PHE A 231 -1.84 20.72 -13.34
CA PHE A 231 -2.66 21.48 -12.41
C PHE A 231 -4.12 21.58 -12.85
N ASN A 232 -4.36 21.77 -14.15
CA ASN A 232 -5.71 21.84 -14.70
C ASN A 232 -6.46 20.49 -14.70
N LYS A 233 -5.74 19.35 -14.69
CA LYS A 233 -6.32 18.01 -14.56
C LYS A 233 -6.64 17.64 -13.11
N MET A 234 -5.99 18.28 -12.14
CA MET A 234 -6.16 17.98 -10.72
C MET A 234 -7.57 18.26 -10.24
N LYS A 235 -8.16 17.31 -9.52
CA LYS A 235 -9.45 17.43 -8.84
C LYS A 235 -9.25 17.36 -7.34
N LEU A 236 -9.63 18.42 -6.63
CA LEU A 236 -9.42 18.52 -5.18
C LEU A 236 -10.26 17.50 -4.43
N GLU A 237 -11.49 17.28 -4.86
CA GLU A 237 -12.42 16.28 -4.32
C GLU A 237 -11.92 14.84 -4.42
N MET A 238 -11.02 14.56 -5.37
CA MET A 238 -10.37 13.25 -5.52
C MET A 238 -9.06 13.17 -4.75
N THR A 239 -8.34 14.29 -4.64
CA THR A 239 -6.99 14.34 -4.07
C THR A 239 -7.00 14.47 -2.55
N TYR A 240 -7.78 15.39 -1.99
CA TYR A 240 -7.76 15.70 -0.56
C TYR A 240 -8.19 14.56 0.35
N PRO A 241 -9.26 13.79 0.07
CA PRO A 241 -9.64 12.68 0.92
C PRO A 241 -8.50 11.67 1.11
N THR A 242 -7.73 11.40 0.05
CA THR A 242 -6.60 10.46 0.11
C THR A 242 -5.45 11.03 0.95
N GLY A 243 -5.12 12.31 0.81
CA GLY A 243 -4.06 12.95 1.57
C GLY A 243 -4.39 13.08 3.06
N VAL A 244 -5.64 13.38 3.38
CA VAL A 244 -6.08 13.49 4.79
C VAL A 244 -6.04 12.14 5.49
N THR A 245 -6.41 11.04 4.81
CA THR A 245 -6.43 9.71 5.42
C THR A 245 -5.03 9.17 5.73
N ASN A 246 -4.00 9.58 5.00
CA ASN A 246 -2.63 9.15 5.29
C ASN A 246 -1.83 10.13 6.15
N THR A 247 -2.46 11.19 6.65
CA THR A 247 -1.88 12.22 7.53
C THR A 247 -0.72 13.05 6.95
N PHE A 248 -0.32 12.81 5.70
CA PHE A 248 0.79 13.51 5.05
C PHE A 248 0.30 14.58 4.07
N LEU A 249 -0.19 15.69 4.63
CA LEU A 249 -0.78 16.79 3.84
C LEU A 249 0.19 17.38 2.79
N HIS A 250 1.50 17.28 3.01
CA HIS A 250 2.49 17.77 2.05
C HIS A 250 2.50 16.98 0.73
N LEU A 251 1.95 15.76 0.68
CA LEU A 251 1.73 15.03 -0.58
C LEU A 251 0.80 15.75 -1.55
N MET A 252 0.00 16.67 -1.04
CA MET A 252 -0.95 17.47 -1.81
C MET A 252 -0.48 18.92 -1.99
N LYS A 253 0.71 19.27 -1.47
CA LYS A 253 1.28 20.58 -1.68
C LYS A 253 1.47 20.83 -3.18
N ILE A 254 0.96 21.95 -3.68
CA ILE A 254 1.13 22.33 -5.08
C ILE A 254 2.54 22.89 -5.26
N PRO A 255 3.36 22.26 -6.10
CA PRO A 255 4.69 22.79 -6.46
C PRO A 255 4.60 24.02 -7.34
N MET A 256 5.74 24.60 -7.70
CA MET A 256 5.78 25.69 -8.66
C MET A 256 5.22 25.25 -10.01
N ILE A 257 4.25 26.03 -10.53
CA ILE A 257 3.58 25.72 -11.79
C ILE A 257 4.30 26.47 -12.91
N MET A 258 4.72 25.72 -13.93
CA MET A 258 5.27 26.27 -15.17
C MET A 258 4.27 26.13 -16.32
N GLU A 259 4.35 27.05 -17.29
CA GLU A 259 3.48 27.04 -18.47
C GLU A 259 3.88 25.93 -19.46
#